data_76ad730a58d46cd9914b138a1dd4efae
#
_entry.id   76ad730a58d46cd9914b138a1dd4efae
#
_cell.length_a   1.000
_cell.length_b   1.000
_cell.length_c   1.000
_cell.angle_alpha   90.00
_cell.angle_beta   90.00
_cell.angle_gamma   90.00
#
_symmetry.space_group_name_H-M   'P 1'
#
loop_
_entity.id
_entity.type
_entity.pdbx_description
1 polymer ?
#
loop_
_entity_poly.entity_id
_entity_poly.type
_entity_poly.pdbx_seq_one_letter_code
_entity_poly.pdbx_strand_id
1 'polypeptide(L)'
;MKKLYRNFIFDLTIAVCALVLGIIMLPPFGIGVYALNTLLAATIVVYFLVYLWDKLGRTKGAIFLLTVIESVIYFFIVVDLIIQQFNVFEVLSVCRALGLVLWVRGTVSAIGMYITALSLSRKKSGLPSFLSRLLLISIGMYLFAHPLFTNLVLNWAICIFFFISALAFGGLALLFSPSKK
;
A
#
# COMPACT_ATOMS: atom_id res chain seq x y z
N MET A 1 -13.86 -27.65 10.61
CA MET A 1 -14.23 -26.66 11.63
C MET A 1 -13.10 -25.67 11.99
N LYS A 2 -11.89 -26.10 12.39
CA LYS A 2 -10.79 -25.17 12.76
C LYS A 2 -10.40 -24.11 11.71
N LYS A 3 -10.44 -24.45 10.41
CA LYS A 3 -10.07 -23.54 9.31
C LYS A 3 -11.12 -22.46 9.08
N LEU A 4 -12.42 -22.79 9.21
CA LEU A 4 -13.53 -21.85 9.08
C LEU A 4 -13.55 -20.82 10.24
N TYR A 5 -13.33 -21.30 11.46
CA TYR A 5 -13.28 -20.44 12.67
C TYR A 5 -12.09 -19.46 12.63
N ARG A 6 -10.95 -19.90 12.11
CA ARG A 6 -9.78 -19.03 11.93
C ARG A 6 -10.03 -17.93 10.91
N ASN A 7 -10.73 -18.21 9.81
CA ASN A 7 -11.10 -17.21 8.82
C ASN A 7 -12.10 -16.20 9.41
N PHE A 8 -13.10 -16.64 10.18
CA PHE A 8 -14.06 -15.77 10.83
C PHE A 8 -13.39 -14.76 11.76
N ILE A 9 -12.49 -15.19 12.65
CA ILE A 9 -11.77 -14.30 13.57
C ILE A 9 -10.89 -13.32 12.77
N PHE A 10 -10.21 -13.79 11.73
CA PHE A 10 -9.36 -12.98 10.91
C PHE A 10 -10.15 -11.88 10.18
N ASP A 11 -11.26 -12.25 9.51
CA ASP A 11 -12.11 -11.30 8.79
C ASP A 11 -12.77 -10.29 9.75
N LEU A 12 -13.21 -10.74 10.92
CA LEU A 12 -13.76 -9.87 11.96
C LEU A 12 -12.72 -8.87 12.48
N THR A 13 -11.49 -9.34 12.73
CA THR A 13 -10.40 -8.47 13.17
C THR A 13 -10.09 -7.40 12.14
N ILE A 14 -10.00 -7.77 10.86
CA ILE A 14 -9.78 -6.81 9.77
C ILE A 14 -10.94 -5.81 9.69
N ALA A 15 -12.19 -6.27 9.80
CA ALA A 15 -13.36 -5.40 9.77
C ALA A 15 -13.34 -4.37 10.89
N VAL A 16 -13.03 -4.78 12.12
CA VAL A 16 -12.93 -3.88 13.28
C VAL A 16 -11.76 -2.90 13.11
N CYS A 17 -10.58 -3.37 12.71
CA CYS A 17 -9.44 -2.50 12.46
C CYS A 17 -9.75 -1.46 11.36
N ALA A 18 -10.37 -1.87 10.26
CA ALA A 18 -10.77 -0.97 9.18
C ALA A 18 -11.80 0.06 9.66
N LEU A 19 -12.76 -0.34 10.47
CA LEU A 19 -13.77 0.56 11.02
C LEU A 19 -13.12 1.61 11.94
N VAL A 20 -12.24 1.20 12.84
CA VAL A 20 -11.52 2.11 13.75
C VAL A 20 -10.66 3.10 12.95
N LEU A 21 -9.92 2.62 11.94
CA LEU A 21 -9.13 3.48 11.06
C LEU A 21 -10.01 4.46 10.27
N GLY A 22 -11.16 4.00 9.77
CA GLY A 22 -12.12 4.86 9.09
C GLY A 22 -12.64 6.00 9.98
N ILE A 23 -12.91 5.72 11.26
CA ILE A 23 -13.34 6.73 12.23
C ILE A 23 -12.22 7.74 12.53
N ILE A 24 -10.99 7.28 12.74
CA ILE A 24 -9.82 8.14 12.99
C ILE A 24 -9.57 9.09 11.81
N MET A 25 -9.83 8.64 10.58
CA MET A 25 -9.65 9.42 9.35
C MET A 25 -10.77 10.42 9.09
N LEU A 26 -11.84 10.49 9.90
CA LEU A 26 -12.90 11.47 9.71
C LEU A 26 -12.38 12.90 9.85
N PRO A 27 -12.63 13.80 8.88
CA PRO A 27 -12.10 15.16 8.84
C PRO A 27 -12.37 16.03 10.09
N PRO A 28 -13.53 15.88 10.79
CA PRO A 28 -13.81 16.74 11.95
C PRO A 28 -12.81 16.64 13.09
N PHE A 29 -12.04 15.56 13.17
CA PHE A 29 -11.10 15.35 14.29
C PHE A 29 -9.75 16.07 14.12
N GLY A 30 -9.50 16.75 12.99
CA GLY A 30 -8.25 17.51 12.75
C GLY A 30 -6.97 16.67 12.70
N ILE A 31 -7.06 15.40 13.03
CA ILE A 31 -5.96 14.44 13.12
C ILE A 31 -5.66 13.82 11.74
N GLY A 32 -6.54 14.03 10.75
CA GLY A 32 -6.55 13.30 9.49
C GLY A 32 -5.24 13.37 8.69
N VAL A 33 -4.58 14.52 8.63
CA VAL A 33 -3.33 14.66 7.87
C VAL A 33 -2.18 13.92 8.56
N TYR A 34 -2.06 14.06 9.88
CA TYR A 34 -1.07 13.34 10.67
C TYR A 34 -1.31 11.84 10.64
N ALA A 35 -2.57 11.43 10.73
CA ALA A 35 -2.97 10.03 10.63
C ALA A 35 -2.65 9.44 9.24
N LEU A 36 -2.84 10.20 8.16
CA LEU A 36 -2.48 9.80 6.80
C LEU A 36 -0.97 9.59 6.64
N ASN A 37 -0.16 10.55 7.10
CA ASN A 37 1.29 10.46 7.06
C ASN A 37 1.79 9.23 7.82
N THR A 38 1.26 9.03 9.04
CA THR A 38 1.61 7.89 9.89
C THR A 38 1.20 6.57 9.25
N LEU A 39 0.00 6.49 8.70
CA LEU A 39 -0.53 5.27 8.06
C LEU A 39 0.27 4.93 6.81
N LEU A 40 0.60 5.92 5.97
CA LEU A 40 1.41 5.71 4.79
C LEU A 40 2.83 5.28 5.17
N ALA A 41 3.46 5.96 6.12
CA ALA A 41 4.79 5.61 6.63
C ALA A 41 4.79 4.18 7.21
N ALA A 42 3.83 3.84 8.07
CA ALA A 42 3.70 2.51 8.65
C ALA A 42 3.50 1.43 7.58
N THR A 43 2.67 1.70 6.56
CA THR A 43 2.46 0.78 5.44
C THR A 43 3.75 0.51 4.66
N ILE A 44 4.54 1.55 4.39
CA ILE A 44 5.83 1.41 3.71
C ILE A 44 6.82 0.62 4.58
N VAL A 45 6.88 0.88 5.89
CA VAL A 45 7.76 0.15 6.82
C VAL A 45 7.38 -1.33 6.88
N VAL A 46 6.09 -1.64 7.03
CA VAL A 46 5.60 -3.04 7.03
C VAL A 46 5.93 -3.71 5.69
N TYR A 47 5.69 -3.02 4.57
CA TYR A 47 6.04 -3.54 3.25
C TYR A 47 7.55 -3.82 3.13
N PHE A 48 8.40 -2.91 3.64
CA PHE A 48 9.84 -3.11 3.68
C PHE A 48 10.23 -4.37 4.48
N LEU A 49 9.73 -4.48 5.72
CA LEU A 49 10.07 -5.58 6.61
C LEU A 49 9.59 -6.95 6.11
N VAL A 50 8.37 -7.01 5.57
CA VAL A 50 7.75 -8.28 5.17
C VAL A 50 8.19 -8.72 3.78
N TYR A 51 8.29 -7.77 2.86
CA TYR A 51 8.51 -8.11 1.45
C TYR A 51 9.91 -7.78 0.93
N LEU A 52 10.39 -6.54 1.14
CA LEU A 52 11.68 -6.12 0.59
C LEU A 52 12.86 -6.80 1.29
N TRP A 53 12.77 -6.97 2.60
CA TRP A 53 13.81 -7.65 3.37
C TRP A 53 14.01 -9.10 2.91
N ASP A 54 12.93 -9.85 2.78
CA ASP A 54 12.97 -11.22 2.27
C ASP A 54 13.49 -11.29 0.81
N LYS A 55 13.04 -10.34 -0.02
CA LYS A 55 13.47 -10.23 -1.41
C LYS A 55 14.95 -9.88 -1.54
N LEU A 56 15.48 -8.98 -0.69
CA LEU A 56 16.92 -8.64 -0.65
C LEU A 56 17.78 -9.89 -0.34
N GLY A 57 17.33 -10.73 0.59
CA GLY A 57 18.06 -11.96 0.93
C GLY A 57 18.04 -13.03 -0.16
N ARG A 58 17.04 -13.03 -1.04
CA ARG A 58 16.84 -14.09 -2.06
C ARG A 58 17.28 -13.70 -3.47
N THR A 59 17.43 -12.41 -3.77
CA THR A 59 17.74 -11.94 -5.12
C THR A 59 19.23 -11.65 -5.30
N LYS A 60 19.72 -11.81 -6.53
CA LYS A 60 21.11 -11.52 -6.92
C LYS A 60 21.13 -10.72 -8.23
N GLY A 61 22.26 -10.06 -8.50
CA GLY A 61 22.47 -9.31 -9.74
C GLY A 61 21.56 -8.10 -9.91
N ALA A 62 21.06 -7.89 -11.11
CA ALA A 62 20.24 -6.71 -11.45
C ALA A 62 18.97 -6.57 -10.64
N ILE A 63 18.32 -7.68 -10.26
CA ILE A 63 17.10 -7.66 -9.45
C ILE A 63 17.42 -7.22 -8.01
N PHE A 64 18.56 -7.62 -7.47
CA PHE A 64 19.04 -7.14 -6.17
C PHE A 64 19.24 -5.62 -6.19
N LEU A 65 19.95 -5.11 -7.21
CA LEU A 65 20.22 -3.68 -7.35
C LEU A 65 18.90 -2.86 -7.44
N LEU A 66 17.93 -3.32 -8.24
CA LEU A 66 16.61 -2.70 -8.32
C LEU A 66 15.89 -2.68 -6.96
N THR A 67 16.00 -3.77 -6.19
CA THR A 67 15.38 -3.87 -4.87
C THR A 67 16.06 -2.94 -3.87
N VAL A 68 17.38 -2.76 -3.96
CA VAL A 68 18.12 -1.78 -3.14
C VAL A 68 17.68 -0.36 -3.47
N ILE A 69 17.58 0.00 -4.76
CA ILE A 69 17.10 1.33 -5.18
C ILE A 69 15.68 1.58 -4.66
N GLU A 70 14.77 0.61 -4.81
CA GLU A 70 13.40 0.68 -4.27
C GLU A 70 13.42 0.94 -2.76
N SER A 71 14.27 0.25 -2.02
CA SER A 71 14.41 0.36 -0.56
C SER A 71 14.92 1.74 -0.14
N VAL A 72 15.92 2.27 -0.85
CA VAL A 72 16.48 3.61 -0.56
C VAL A 72 15.44 4.69 -0.80
N ILE A 73 14.69 4.62 -1.90
CA ILE A 73 13.63 5.61 -2.20
C ILE A 73 12.55 5.56 -1.12
N TYR A 74 12.12 4.38 -0.70
CA TYR A 74 11.10 4.23 0.35
C TYR A 74 11.59 4.73 1.70
N PHE A 75 12.86 4.52 2.02
CA PHE A 75 13.46 5.08 3.23
C PHE A 75 13.36 6.61 3.24
N PHE A 76 13.71 7.28 2.13
CA PHE A 76 13.59 8.73 2.04
C PHE A 76 12.15 9.22 2.16
N ILE A 77 11.18 8.51 1.54
CA ILE A 77 9.77 8.86 1.66
C ILE A 77 9.30 8.74 3.13
N VAL A 78 9.67 7.67 3.83
CA VAL A 78 9.30 7.48 5.24
C VAL A 78 9.91 8.58 6.11
N VAL A 79 11.18 8.92 5.89
CA VAL A 79 11.86 10.00 6.62
C VAL A 79 11.15 11.34 6.39
N ASP A 80 10.79 11.65 5.14
CA ASP A 80 10.05 12.89 4.81
C ASP A 80 8.68 12.92 5.50
N LEU A 81 7.90 11.84 5.42
CA LEU A 81 6.59 11.72 6.08
C LEU A 81 6.67 11.87 7.61
N ILE A 82 7.75 11.37 8.23
CA ILE A 82 7.98 11.53 9.67
C ILE A 82 8.37 12.97 10.01
N ILE A 83 9.26 13.59 9.23
CA ILE A 83 9.70 14.97 9.45
C ILE A 83 8.52 15.95 9.32
N GLN A 84 7.61 15.72 8.39
CA GLN A 84 6.38 16.53 8.24
C GLN A 84 5.51 16.53 9.50
N GLN A 85 5.53 15.48 10.31
CA GLN A 85 4.79 15.46 11.59
C GLN A 85 5.31 16.48 12.60
N PHE A 86 6.58 16.86 12.48
CA PHE A 86 7.20 17.89 13.35
C PHE A 86 7.11 19.31 12.79
N ASN A 87 6.37 19.52 11.69
CA ASN A 87 6.19 20.82 11.02
C ASN A 87 7.51 21.50 10.60
N VAL A 88 8.57 20.72 10.34
CA VAL A 88 9.88 21.27 10.01
C VAL A 88 10.01 21.61 8.54
N PHE A 89 9.57 20.71 7.66
CA PHE A 89 9.57 20.89 6.20
C PHE A 89 8.51 20.02 5.54
N GLU A 90 7.83 20.54 4.52
CA GLU A 90 6.92 19.78 3.67
C GLU A 90 7.54 19.67 2.27
N VAL A 91 8.32 18.61 2.03
CA VAL A 91 8.97 18.38 0.73
C VAL A 91 7.99 17.73 -0.24
N LEU A 92 7.28 16.70 0.22
CA LEU A 92 6.32 15.93 -0.58
C LEU A 92 4.94 15.96 0.09
N SER A 93 3.91 16.46 -0.61
CA SER A 93 2.54 16.23 -0.13
C SER A 93 2.24 14.73 -0.06
N VAL A 94 1.33 14.31 0.84
CA VAL A 94 0.94 12.89 0.99
C VAL A 94 0.52 12.26 -0.34
N CYS A 95 -0.18 13.03 -1.18
CA CYS A 95 -0.61 12.58 -2.51
C CYS A 95 0.59 12.32 -3.45
N ARG A 96 1.62 13.18 -3.42
CA ARG A 96 2.86 13.00 -4.17
C ARG A 96 3.67 11.82 -3.64
N ALA A 97 3.77 11.67 -2.32
CA ALA A 97 4.45 10.55 -1.69
C ALA A 97 3.80 9.22 -2.12
N LEU A 98 2.47 9.13 -2.06
CA LEU A 98 1.71 7.97 -2.52
C LEU A 98 1.94 7.71 -4.03
N GLY A 99 1.90 8.77 -4.84
CA GLY A 99 2.19 8.69 -6.28
C GLY A 99 3.59 8.13 -6.56
N LEU A 100 4.59 8.61 -5.82
CA LEU A 100 5.97 8.14 -5.94
C LEU A 100 6.10 6.66 -5.56
N VAL A 101 5.47 6.23 -4.46
CA VAL A 101 5.45 4.82 -4.03
C VAL A 101 4.87 3.93 -5.12
N LEU A 102 3.71 4.29 -5.68
CA LEU A 102 3.06 3.51 -6.74
C LEU A 102 3.91 3.48 -8.03
N TRP A 103 4.47 4.62 -8.41
CA TRP A 103 5.32 4.72 -9.59
C TRP A 103 6.58 3.86 -9.46
N VAL A 104 7.33 3.99 -8.38
CA VAL A 104 8.55 3.21 -8.10
C VAL A 104 8.20 1.72 -8.07
N ARG A 105 7.14 1.34 -7.35
CA ARG A 105 6.70 -0.05 -7.27
C ARG A 105 6.31 -0.63 -8.62
N GLY A 106 5.55 0.12 -9.42
CA GLY A 106 5.15 -0.28 -10.76
C GLY A 106 6.36 -0.48 -11.67
N THR A 107 7.30 0.48 -11.66
CA THR A 107 8.51 0.46 -12.49
C THR A 107 9.44 -0.69 -12.10
N VAL A 108 9.77 -0.84 -10.83
CA VAL A 108 10.63 -1.94 -10.34
C VAL A 108 10.01 -3.31 -10.65
N SER A 109 8.68 -3.42 -10.47
CA SER A 109 7.97 -4.67 -10.79
C SER A 109 7.95 -4.96 -12.30
N ALA A 110 7.81 -3.94 -13.15
CA ALA A 110 7.83 -4.11 -14.61
C ALA A 110 9.23 -4.50 -15.11
N ILE A 111 10.28 -3.81 -14.67
CA ILE A 111 11.66 -4.12 -15.02
C ILE A 111 12.06 -5.51 -14.50
N GLY A 112 11.70 -5.83 -13.24
CA GLY A 112 11.97 -7.15 -12.66
C GLY A 112 11.32 -8.28 -13.44
N MET A 113 10.08 -8.07 -13.95
CA MET A 113 9.43 -9.03 -14.83
C MET A 113 10.17 -9.21 -16.16
N TYR A 114 10.61 -8.10 -16.77
CA TYR A 114 11.33 -8.14 -18.03
C TYR A 114 12.66 -8.88 -17.88
N ILE A 115 13.44 -8.62 -16.83
CA ILE A 115 14.70 -9.32 -16.53
C ILE A 115 14.43 -10.82 -16.31
N THR A 116 13.38 -11.16 -15.57
CA THR A 116 13.03 -12.56 -15.31
C THR A 116 12.58 -13.27 -16.59
N ALA A 117 11.83 -12.58 -17.46
CA ALA A 117 11.40 -13.14 -18.74
C ALA A 117 12.58 -13.39 -19.70
N LEU A 118 13.61 -12.53 -19.68
CA LEU A 118 14.83 -12.71 -20.45
C LEU A 118 15.68 -13.88 -19.93
N SER A 119 15.77 -14.05 -18.60
CA SER A 119 16.60 -15.10 -17.99
C SER A 119 15.96 -16.48 -18.00
N LEU A 120 14.63 -16.54 -17.95
CA LEU A 120 13.84 -17.76 -17.93
C LEU A 120 13.01 -17.84 -19.21
N SER A 121 13.54 -18.38 -20.27
CA SER A 121 12.92 -18.58 -21.60
C SER A 121 11.51 -19.23 -21.62
N ARG A 122 10.82 -19.38 -20.47
CA ARG A 122 9.64 -20.26 -20.33
C ARG A 122 8.37 -19.67 -19.71
N LYS A 123 8.36 -18.50 -19.10
CA LYS A 123 7.11 -17.97 -18.53
C LYS A 123 6.73 -16.65 -19.19
N LYS A 124 5.91 -16.72 -20.23
CA LYS A 124 5.14 -15.56 -20.70
C LYS A 124 4.31 -15.04 -19.52
N SER A 125 4.71 -13.93 -18.94
CA SER A 125 3.83 -13.21 -18.02
C SER A 125 2.57 -12.84 -18.80
N GLY A 126 1.41 -13.21 -18.27
CA GLY A 126 0.15 -12.94 -18.96
C GLY A 126 -0.05 -11.42 -19.15
N LEU A 127 -0.69 -11.07 -20.26
CA LEU A 127 -1.09 -9.68 -20.57
C LEU A 127 -1.72 -8.94 -19.38
N PRO A 128 -2.59 -9.57 -18.54
CA PRO A 128 -3.15 -8.90 -17.36
C PRO A 128 -2.11 -8.44 -16.35
N SER A 129 -1.05 -9.22 -16.12
CA SER A 129 0.02 -8.87 -15.19
C SER A 129 0.87 -7.69 -15.69
N PHE A 130 1.03 -7.53 -16.99
CA PHE A 130 1.70 -6.40 -17.59
C PHE A 130 0.84 -5.13 -17.50
N LEU A 131 -0.45 -5.23 -17.84
CA LEU A 131 -1.40 -4.12 -17.77
C LEU A 131 -1.55 -3.57 -16.35
N SER A 132 -1.62 -4.45 -15.33
CA SER A 132 -1.72 -3.99 -13.94
C SER A 132 -0.51 -3.16 -13.51
N ARG A 133 0.69 -3.48 -13.99
CA ARG A 133 1.90 -2.69 -13.69
C ARG A 133 1.93 -1.37 -14.42
N LEU A 134 1.52 -1.36 -15.70
CA LEU A 134 1.35 -0.10 -16.45
C LEU A 134 0.35 0.83 -15.76
N LEU A 135 -0.78 0.29 -15.29
CA LEU A 135 -1.76 1.08 -14.52
C LEU A 135 -1.14 1.66 -13.25
N LEU A 136 -0.38 0.89 -12.49
CA LEU A 136 0.32 1.40 -11.30
C LEU A 136 1.30 2.53 -11.64
N ILE A 137 2.08 2.38 -12.73
CA ILE A 137 3.00 3.41 -13.19
C ILE A 137 2.23 4.67 -13.59
N SER A 138 1.18 4.53 -14.40
CA SER A 138 0.40 5.66 -14.91
C SER A 138 -0.31 6.41 -13.80
N ILE A 139 -0.97 5.71 -12.88
CA ILE A 139 -1.63 6.30 -11.71
C ILE A 139 -0.60 6.96 -10.79
N GLY A 140 0.51 6.29 -10.52
CA GLY A 140 1.59 6.83 -9.69
C GLY A 140 2.18 8.11 -10.26
N MET A 141 2.47 8.13 -11.56
CA MET A 141 3.00 9.30 -12.27
C MET A 141 2.00 10.46 -12.27
N TYR A 142 0.73 10.15 -12.49
CA TYR A 142 -0.33 11.15 -12.50
C TYR A 142 -0.52 11.81 -11.12
N LEU A 143 -0.57 11.02 -10.04
CA LEU A 143 -0.67 11.53 -8.66
C LEU A 143 0.56 12.32 -8.25
N PHE A 144 1.74 11.95 -8.72
CA PHE A 144 2.98 12.68 -8.45
C PHE A 144 3.04 14.02 -9.18
N ALA A 145 2.71 14.04 -10.47
CA ALA A 145 2.77 15.24 -11.31
C ALA A 145 1.63 16.24 -11.02
N HIS A 146 0.45 15.71 -10.75
CA HIS A 146 -0.75 16.50 -10.50
C HIS A 146 -1.33 16.11 -9.14
N PRO A 147 -0.94 16.78 -8.05
CA PRO A 147 -1.56 16.56 -6.75
C PRO A 147 -2.98 17.13 -6.75
N LEU A 148 -3.88 16.44 -7.48
CA LEU A 148 -5.28 16.85 -7.68
C LEU A 148 -6.11 16.82 -6.40
N PHE A 149 -5.65 16.05 -5.43
CA PHE A 149 -6.36 15.89 -4.19
C PHE A 149 -5.70 16.77 -3.13
N THR A 150 -6.46 17.72 -2.64
CA THR A 150 -6.14 18.34 -1.35
C THR A 150 -6.10 17.24 -0.30
N ASN A 151 -5.30 17.40 0.74
CA ASN A 151 -5.22 16.44 1.84
C ASN A 151 -6.61 16.06 2.40
N LEU A 152 -7.55 17.00 2.34
CA LEU A 152 -8.95 16.79 2.75
C LEU A 152 -9.69 15.77 1.86
N VAL A 153 -9.59 15.89 0.53
CA VAL A 153 -10.25 14.98 -0.41
C VAL A 153 -9.64 13.57 -0.33
N LEU A 154 -8.30 13.49 -0.20
CA LEU A 154 -7.61 12.22 -0.01
C LEU A 154 -8.05 11.54 1.29
N ASN A 155 -8.19 12.31 2.37
CA ASN A 155 -8.65 11.83 3.67
C ASN A 155 -10.07 11.25 3.58
N TRP A 156 -11.00 11.95 2.91
CA TRP A 156 -12.35 11.44 2.65
C TRP A 156 -12.34 10.15 1.82
N ALA A 157 -11.53 10.10 0.76
CA ALA A 157 -11.43 8.91 -0.10
C ALA A 157 -10.94 7.68 0.68
N ILE A 158 -9.93 7.86 1.53
CA ILE A 158 -9.39 6.79 2.38
C ILE A 158 -10.39 6.39 3.46
N CYS A 159 -11.09 7.35 4.07
CA CYS A 159 -12.15 7.10 5.03
C CYS A 159 -13.25 6.21 4.43
N ILE A 160 -13.74 6.58 3.24
CA ILE A 160 -14.75 5.80 2.51
C ILE A 160 -14.24 4.40 2.18
N PHE A 161 -12.98 4.28 1.73
CA PHE A 161 -12.36 2.99 1.45
C PHE A 161 -12.30 2.09 2.69
N PHE A 162 -11.95 2.62 3.85
CA PHE A 162 -11.96 1.86 5.09
C PHE A 162 -13.35 1.43 5.53
N PHE A 163 -14.36 2.29 5.38
CA PHE A 163 -15.74 1.91 5.66
C PHE A 163 -16.26 0.81 4.73
N ILE A 164 -15.98 0.91 3.43
CA ILE A 164 -16.34 -0.14 2.45
C ILE A 164 -15.62 -1.45 2.80
N SER A 165 -14.34 -1.37 3.15
CA SER A 165 -13.57 -2.55 3.57
C SER A 165 -14.13 -3.18 4.84
N ALA A 166 -14.49 -2.37 5.84
CA ALA A 166 -15.11 -2.84 7.08
C ALA A 166 -16.43 -3.55 6.81
N LEU A 167 -17.29 -3.01 5.94
CA LEU A 167 -18.55 -3.63 5.54
C LEU A 167 -18.33 -4.94 4.77
N ALA A 168 -17.35 -4.97 3.85
CA ALA A 168 -17.05 -6.16 3.06
C ALA A 168 -16.52 -7.30 3.95
N PHE A 169 -15.53 -7.04 4.79
CA PHE A 169 -14.98 -8.06 5.69
C PHE A 169 -15.95 -8.42 6.82
N GLY A 170 -16.74 -7.46 7.33
CA GLY A 170 -17.82 -7.72 8.28
C GLY A 170 -18.91 -8.63 7.69
N GLY A 171 -19.31 -8.36 6.45
CA GLY A 171 -20.25 -9.22 5.71
C GLY A 171 -19.70 -10.63 5.49
N LEU A 172 -18.42 -10.76 5.09
CA LEU A 172 -17.77 -12.07 4.97
C LEU A 172 -17.72 -12.81 6.32
N ALA A 173 -17.38 -12.11 7.41
CA ALA A 173 -17.37 -12.68 8.75
C ALA A 173 -18.76 -13.20 9.15
N LEU A 174 -19.83 -12.47 8.85
CA LEU A 174 -21.21 -12.91 9.12
C LEU A 174 -21.60 -14.13 8.29
N LEU A 175 -21.25 -14.17 6.99
CA LEU A 175 -21.52 -15.30 6.11
C LEU A 175 -20.79 -16.59 6.54
N PHE A 176 -19.57 -16.46 7.04
CA PHE A 176 -18.76 -17.57 7.53
C PHE A 176 -18.83 -17.79 9.05
N SER A 177 -19.76 -17.08 9.71
CA SER A 177 -20.03 -17.28 11.14
C SER A 177 -20.38 -18.75 11.37
N PRO A 178 -19.73 -19.44 12.34
CA PRO A 178 -20.14 -20.77 12.74
C PRO A 178 -21.54 -20.66 13.35
N SER A 179 -22.57 -20.93 12.51
CA SER A 179 -23.94 -21.04 12.98
C SER A 179 -23.95 -21.98 14.16
N LYS A 180 -24.42 -21.50 15.32
CA LYS A 180 -24.70 -22.36 16.47
C LYS A 180 -25.81 -23.34 16.02
N LYS A 181 -25.39 -24.55 15.61
CA LYS A 181 -26.25 -25.71 15.61
C LYS A 181 -26.07 -26.42 16.93
#